data_84898548b3a76b941b82fd4ab309e15a
#
_entry.id   84898548b3a76b941b82fd4ab309e15a
#
_cell.length_a   1.000
_cell.length_b   1.000
_cell.length_c   1.000
_cell.angle_alpha   90.00
_cell.angle_beta   90.00
_cell.angle_gamma   90.00
#
_symmetry.space_group_name_H-M   'P 1'
#
loop_
_entity.id
_entity.type
_entity.pdbx_description
1 polymer ?
#
loop_
_entity_poly.entity_id
_entity_poly.type
_entity_poly.pdbx_seq_one_letter_code
_entity_poly.pdbx_strand_id
1 'polypeptide(L)'
;MGTESRPDSDYTRTWSPSGDVEFVKLTDGMRLRYLKVGTGQPALILLHTVRTQLDQFQLVIPRIAHAFTIYAIDMPGMGWSDIVPGASYTEPVLRRAIVEFVKTLDIRDTTLAGESMGATVSLTASTELEDRVRRVIALNTYDYPQGVGRANRVASIYVGSARLAAIGSVVTRMENKPVLGIVMRGGLFDGRKLPNHYLAELRRVGRRRGYPRVAREVFRNVDSMIAARALYDRVTAPVTLIYGDHDWSRVTDRQANLALLPGARSISLPETGHFAALDQPDLVAEILLAGLKP
;
A
#
# COMPACT_ATOMS: atom_id res chain seq x y z
N MET A 1 -31.33 9.05 14.98
CA MET A 1 -30.10 8.42 14.44
C MET A 1 -29.33 9.52 13.76
N GLY A 2 -28.32 10.09 14.43
CA GLY A 2 -27.48 11.13 13.86
C GLY A 2 -26.61 10.54 12.77
N THR A 3 -26.66 11.08 11.58
CA THR A 3 -25.70 10.83 10.52
C THR A 3 -24.35 11.37 10.97
N GLU A 4 -23.51 10.52 11.59
CA GLU A 4 -22.11 10.88 11.77
C GLU A 4 -21.54 11.22 10.39
N SER A 5 -21.08 12.46 10.23
CA SER A 5 -20.42 12.90 9.01
C SER A 5 -19.24 11.96 8.76
N ARG A 6 -19.29 11.27 7.62
CA ARG A 6 -18.23 10.31 7.24
C ARG A 6 -16.89 11.05 7.21
N PRO A 7 -15.88 10.59 7.93
CA PRO A 7 -14.55 11.17 7.81
C PRO A 7 -14.06 10.93 6.37
N ASP A 8 -13.86 11.99 5.63
CA ASP A 8 -13.33 11.98 4.27
C ASP A 8 -12.54 13.27 4.02
N SER A 9 -11.79 13.32 2.94
CA SER A 9 -11.15 14.52 2.45
C SER A 9 -11.44 14.73 0.97
N ASP A 10 -11.40 15.99 0.57
CA ASP A 10 -11.54 16.35 -0.85
C ASP A 10 -10.23 16.17 -1.63
N TYR A 11 -9.14 15.77 -0.97
CA TYR A 11 -7.83 15.69 -1.60
C TYR A 11 -7.82 14.78 -2.83
N THR A 12 -8.37 13.58 -2.71
CA THR A 12 -8.46 12.62 -3.84
C THR A 12 -9.19 13.23 -5.04
N ARG A 13 -10.24 14.01 -4.82
CA ARG A 13 -11.00 14.67 -5.88
C ARG A 13 -10.23 15.78 -6.57
N THR A 14 -9.19 16.35 -5.96
CA THR A 14 -8.36 17.38 -6.59
C THR A 14 -7.52 16.85 -7.75
N TRP A 15 -7.12 15.57 -7.69
CA TRP A 15 -6.30 14.93 -8.73
C TRP A 15 -7.06 13.85 -9.52
N SER A 16 -8.21 13.38 -9.03
CA SER A 16 -9.11 12.43 -9.70
C SER A 16 -10.55 12.96 -9.66
N PRO A 17 -10.87 14.04 -10.38
CA PRO A 17 -12.19 14.67 -10.31
C PRO A 17 -13.30 13.81 -10.92
N SER A 18 -12.97 12.89 -11.82
CA SER A 18 -13.91 11.94 -12.44
C SER A 18 -14.03 10.62 -11.68
N GLY A 19 -13.30 10.45 -10.58
CA GLY A 19 -13.33 9.23 -9.79
C GLY A 19 -14.38 9.28 -8.68
N ASP A 20 -15.03 8.14 -8.44
CA ASP A 20 -15.98 7.99 -7.35
C ASP A 20 -15.26 7.53 -6.08
N VAL A 21 -15.32 8.34 -5.03
CA VAL A 21 -14.83 7.98 -3.70
C VAL A 21 -15.98 7.36 -2.92
N GLU A 22 -15.83 6.07 -2.62
CA GLU A 22 -16.87 5.25 -2.02
C GLU A 22 -16.37 4.52 -0.76
N PHE A 23 -17.31 3.90 -0.05
CA PHE A 23 -17.03 3.03 1.10
C PHE A 23 -17.75 1.69 0.93
N VAL A 24 -17.02 0.61 1.09
CA VAL A 24 -17.58 -0.73 1.21
C VAL A 24 -17.55 -1.18 2.66
N LYS A 25 -18.65 -1.76 3.14
CA LYS A 25 -18.75 -2.33 4.49
C LYS A 25 -18.42 -3.81 4.42
N LEU A 26 -17.45 -4.25 5.19
CA LEU A 26 -17.06 -5.64 5.36
C LEU A 26 -17.98 -6.37 6.38
N THR A 27 -17.90 -7.68 6.44
CA THR A 27 -18.76 -8.54 7.29
C THR A 27 -18.56 -8.25 8.79
N ASP A 28 -17.35 -7.86 9.20
CA ASP A 28 -17.06 -7.44 10.57
C ASP A 28 -17.54 -6.02 10.91
N GLY A 29 -18.18 -5.36 9.93
CA GLY A 29 -18.72 -4.01 10.06
C GLY A 29 -17.74 -2.88 9.72
N MET A 30 -16.46 -3.17 9.53
CA MET A 30 -15.44 -2.20 9.12
C MET A 30 -15.74 -1.66 7.71
N ARG A 31 -15.55 -0.36 7.50
CA ARG A 31 -15.69 0.24 6.18
C ARG A 31 -14.32 0.56 5.60
N LEU A 32 -14.10 0.11 4.38
CA LEU A 32 -12.94 0.49 3.59
C LEU A 32 -13.32 1.59 2.61
N ARG A 33 -12.55 2.69 2.63
CA ARG A 33 -12.63 3.74 1.61
C ARG A 33 -11.87 3.29 0.38
N TYR A 34 -12.43 3.56 -0.79
CA TYR A 34 -11.75 3.33 -2.05
C TYR A 34 -12.11 4.38 -3.10
N LEU A 35 -11.23 4.58 -4.04
CA LEU A 35 -11.46 5.33 -5.27
C LEU A 35 -11.75 4.35 -6.38
N LYS A 36 -12.90 4.52 -7.07
CA LYS A 36 -13.20 3.83 -8.32
C LYS A 36 -13.09 4.81 -9.47
N VAL A 37 -12.29 4.48 -10.47
CA VAL A 37 -12.09 5.35 -11.64
C VAL A 37 -11.73 4.53 -12.86
N GLY A 38 -12.11 5.04 -14.03
CA GLY A 38 -11.90 4.37 -15.32
C GLY A 38 -13.01 3.37 -15.65
N THR A 39 -13.06 2.96 -16.92
CA THR A 39 -14.10 2.07 -17.47
C THR A 39 -13.51 0.94 -18.31
N GLY A 40 -12.16 0.83 -18.33
CA GLY A 40 -11.46 -0.22 -19.08
C GLY A 40 -11.53 -1.60 -18.42
N GLN A 41 -11.09 -2.60 -19.13
CA GLN A 41 -10.91 -3.96 -18.66
C GLN A 41 -9.48 -4.40 -18.90
N PRO A 42 -8.87 -5.17 -18.02
CA PRO A 42 -9.40 -5.76 -16.77
C PRO A 42 -9.52 -4.77 -15.60
N ALA A 43 -10.03 -5.27 -14.47
CA ALA A 43 -9.98 -4.53 -13.22
C ALA A 43 -8.53 -4.43 -12.68
N LEU A 44 -8.23 -3.33 -11.99
CA LEU A 44 -6.95 -3.13 -11.31
C LEU A 44 -7.20 -2.71 -9.86
N ILE A 45 -6.67 -3.47 -8.92
CA ILE A 45 -6.68 -3.12 -7.49
C ILE A 45 -5.32 -2.58 -7.12
N LEU A 46 -5.29 -1.39 -6.50
CA LEU A 46 -4.08 -0.72 -6.04
C LEU A 46 -4.03 -0.65 -4.52
N LEU A 47 -2.99 -1.23 -3.94
CA LEU A 47 -2.75 -1.28 -2.50
C LEU A 47 -1.52 -0.45 -2.11
N HIS A 48 -1.74 0.56 -1.29
CA HIS A 48 -0.70 1.48 -0.81
C HIS A 48 0.18 0.85 0.30
N THR A 49 1.15 1.59 0.79
CA THR A 49 2.06 1.14 1.86
C THR A 49 1.68 1.68 3.25
N VAL A 50 2.47 1.27 4.25
CA VAL A 50 2.36 1.77 5.63
C VAL A 50 2.48 3.30 5.68
N ARG A 51 1.68 3.92 6.53
CA ARG A 51 1.67 5.38 6.76
C ARG A 51 1.27 6.21 5.53
N THR A 52 0.83 5.59 4.44
CA THR A 52 0.27 6.25 3.26
C THR A 52 -1.23 5.94 3.10
N GLN A 53 -1.78 6.20 1.95
CA GLN A 53 -3.18 5.98 1.58
C GLN A 53 -3.30 5.87 0.06
N LEU A 54 -4.50 5.62 -0.46
CA LEU A 54 -4.75 5.42 -1.90
C LEU A 54 -4.16 6.53 -2.80
N ASP A 55 -4.06 7.75 -2.27
CA ASP A 55 -3.47 8.90 -2.97
C ASP A 55 -1.96 8.76 -3.26
N GLN A 56 -1.31 7.69 -2.77
CA GLN A 56 0.05 7.32 -3.18
C GLN A 56 0.16 7.12 -4.69
N PHE A 57 -0.92 6.67 -5.31
CA PHE A 57 -0.99 6.40 -6.75
C PHE A 57 -1.51 7.59 -7.57
N GLN A 58 -1.61 8.78 -6.98
CA GLN A 58 -2.15 9.99 -7.61
C GLN A 58 -1.47 10.39 -8.93
N LEU A 59 -0.19 10.03 -9.11
CA LEU A 59 0.55 10.29 -10.33
C LEU A 59 0.42 9.14 -11.35
N VAL A 60 0.13 7.93 -10.91
CA VAL A 60 0.00 6.74 -11.77
C VAL A 60 -1.42 6.62 -12.34
N ILE A 61 -2.45 6.75 -11.49
CA ILE A 61 -3.85 6.52 -11.86
C ILE A 61 -4.28 7.33 -13.08
N PRO A 62 -4.01 8.64 -13.18
CA PRO A 62 -4.43 9.42 -14.37
C PRO A 62 -3.85 8.92 -15.69
N ARG A 63 -2.68 8.23 -15.64
CA ARG A 63 -1.99 7.69 -16.82
C ARG A 63 -2.59 6.39 -17.34
N ILE A 64 -3.31 5.66 -16.48
CA ILE A 64 -3.79 4.30 -16.78
C ILE A 64 -5.31 4.14 -16.69
N ALA A 65 -6.05 5.15 -16.23
CA ALA A 65 -7.49 5.09 -16.04
C ALA A 65 -8.27 4.85 -17.34
N HIS A 66 -7.67 5.15 -18.50
CA HIS A 66 -8.26 4.85 -19.80
C HIS A 66 -8.29 3.36 -20.14
N ALA A 67 -7.42 2.55 -19.49
CA ALA A 67 -7.19 1.15 -19.82
C ALA A 67 -7.73 0.16 -18.79
N PHE A 68 -8.09 0.63 -17.59
CA PHE A 68 -8.55 -0.20 -16.47
C PHE A 68 -9.81 0.35 -15.82
N THR A 69 -10.56 -0.52 -15.15
CA THR A 69 -11.40 -0.09 -14.03
C THR A 69 -10.58 -0.23 -12.75
N ILE A 70 -10.20 0.88 -12.15
CA ILE A 70 -9.27 0.94 -11.04
C ILE A 70 -10.02 1.04 -9.72
N TYR A 71 -9.61 0.25 -8.74
CA TYR A 71 -10.01 0.32 -7.34
C TYR A 71 -8.76 0.58 -6.49
N ALA A 72 -8.50 1.83 -6.14
CA ALA A 72 -7.44 2.17 -5.20
C ALA A 72 -8.02 2.20 -3.78
N ILE A 73 -7.47 1.42 -2.86
CA ILE A 73 -8.09 1.13 -1.55
C ILE A 73 -7.24 1.76 -0.44
N ASP A 74 -7.90 2.45 0.49
CA ASP A 74 -7.31 2.72 1.80
C ASP A 74 -7.40 1.44 2.65
N MET A 75 -6.26 0.81 2.94
CA MET A 75 -6.22 -0.42 3.73
C MET A 75 -6.75 -0.20 5.17
N PRO A 76 -7.16 -1.27 5.88
CA PRO A 76 -7.72 -1.18 7.24
C PRO A 76 -6.96 -0.24 8.17
N GLY A 77 -7.67 0.71 8.78
CA GLY A 77 -7.12 1.70 9.72
C GLY A 77 -6.33 2.84 9.07
N MET A 78 -5.95 2.72 7.80
CA MET A 78 -5.15 3.71 7.07
C MET A 78 -6.01 4.61 6.19
N GLY A 79 -5.43 5.72 5.69
CA GLY A 79 -6.17 6.71 4.94
C GLY A 79 -7.42 7.16 5.69
N TRP A 80 -8.57 7.03 5.03
CA TRP A 80 -9.89 7.35 5.58
C TRP A 80 -10.75 6.11 5.83
N SER A 81 -10.21 4.90 5.69
CA SER A 81 -10.85 3.66 6.15
C SER A 81 -11.04 3.66 7.66
N ASP A 82 -12.01 2.88 8.15
CA ASP A 82 -12.35 2.84 9.56
C ASP A 82 -11.16 2.38 10.42
N ILE A 83 -11.02 3.03 11.58
CA ILE A 83 -10.07 2.64 12.61
C ILE A 83 -10.82 1.82 13.65
N VAL A 84 -10.56 0.52 13.70
CA VAL A 84 -11.19 -0.39 14.66
C VAL A 84 -10.41 -0.39 15.97
N PRO A 85 -11.02 -0.01 17.09
CA PRO A 85 -10.38 -0.10 18.39
C PRO A 85 -9.97 -1.55 18.70
N GLY A 86 -8.71 -1.76 19.09
CA GLY A 86 -8.22 -3.09 19.44
C GLY A 86 -7.69 -3.92 18.27
N ALA A 87 -7.88 -3.52 17.02
CA ALA A 87 -7.34 -4.23 15.87
C ALA A 87 -5.81 -4.29 15.87
N SER A 88 -5.25 -5.38 15.39
CA SER A 88 -3.80 -5.65 15.38
C SER A 88 -3.08 -5.25 14.11
N TYR A 89 -3.77 -4.99 13.01
CA TYR A 89 -3.24 -4.62 11.69
C TYR A 89 -2.06 -5.50 11.23
N THR A 90 -2.15 -6.81 11.47
CA THR A 90 -1.23 -7.82 10.97
C THR A 90 -1.51 -8.14 9.50
N GLU A 91 -0.55 -8.78 8.81
CA GLU A 91 -0.75 -9.21 7.42
C GLU A 91 -2.04 -10.04 7.24
N PRO A 92 -2.35 -11.06 8.06
CA PRO A 92 -3.58 -11.83 7.89
C PRO A 92 -4.87 -10.98 8.00
N VAL A 93 -4.86 -9.93 8.84
CA VAL A 93 -6.00 -9.01 8.96
C VAL A 93 -6.14 -8.16 7.70
N LEU A 94 -5.04 -7.62 7.19
CA LEU A 94 -5.04 -6.82 5.97
C LEU A 94 -5.43 -7.67 4.76
N ARG A 95 -4.84 -8.86 4.60
CA ARG A 95 -5.14 -9.81 3.53
C ARG A 95 -6.62 -10.16 3.51
N ARG A 96 -7.18 -10.58 4.65
CA ARG A 96 -8.61 -10.92 4.75
C ARG A 96 -9.50 -9.77 4.32
N ALA A 97 -9.20 -8.54 4.72
CA ALA A 97 -9.98 -7.37 4.34
C ALA A 97 -9.97 -7.13 2.82
N ILE A 98 -8.81 -7.32 2.15
CA ILE A 98 -8.70 -7.18 0.69
C ILE A 98 -9.42 -8.33 -0.03
N VAL A 99 -9.28 -9.57 0.45
CA VAL A 99 -10.03 -10.72 -0.09
C VAL A 99 -11.53 -10.49 0.00
N GLU A 100 -12.01 -10.02 1.14
CA GLU A 100 -13.42 -9.72 1.36
C GLU A 100 -13.90 -8.55 0.49
N PHE A 101 -13.09 -7.48 0.35
CA PHE A 101 -13.39 -6.37 -0.56
C PHE A 101 -13.64 -6.86 -1.99
N VAL A 102 -12.74 -7.69 -2.53
CA VAL A 102 -12.85 -8.23 -3.89
C VAL A 102 -14.11 -9.09 -4.05
N LYS A 103 -14.40 -9.92 -3.04
CA LYS A 103 -15.58 -10.79 -3.05
C LYS A 103 -16.90 -10.01 -2.91
N THR A 104 -16.93 -9.00 -2.03
CA THR A 104 -18.13 -8.18 -1.78
C THR A 104 -18.53 -7.36 -3.01
N LEU A 105 -17.55 -6.83 -3.75
CA LEU A 105 -17.82 -6.08 -4.99
C LEU A 105 -17.86 -6.97 -6.24
N ASP A 106 -17.76 -8.30 -6.08
CA ASP A 106 -17.68 -9.31 -7.14
C ASP A 106 -16.68 -8.96 -8.25
N ILE A 107 -15.52 -8.41 -7.88
CA ILE A 107 -14.47 -8.05 -8.84
C ILE A 107 -13.84 -9.33 -9.38
N ARG A 108 -13.73 -9.44 -10.71
CA ARG A 108 -13.18 -10.59 -11.45
C ARG A 108 -12.17 -10.10 -12.48
N ASP A 109 -11.37 -11.02 -13.02
CA ASP A 109 -10.32 -10.75 -14.01
C ASP A 109 -9.47 -9.54 -13.59
N THR A 110 -8.95 -9.58 -12.34
CA THR A 110 -8.27 -8.43 -11.75
C THR A 110 -6.76 -8.59 -11.72
N THR A 111 -6.06 -7.50 -11.92
CA THR A 111 -4.66 -7.35 -11.53
C THR A 111 -4.61 -6.84 -10.10
N LEU A 112 -3.94 -7.56 -9.20
CA LEU A 112 -3.58 -7.02 -7.89
C LEU A 112 -2.23 -6.34 -8.01
N ALA A 113 -2.16 -5.05 -7.75
CA ALA A 113 -0.90 -4.31 -7.70
C ALA A 113 -0.77 -3.58 -6.38
N GLY A 114 0.41 -3.60 -5.82
CA GLY A 114 0.65 -2.94 -4.55
C GLY A 114 2.10 -2.51 -4.39
N GLU A 115 2.32 -1.59 -3.48
CA GLU A 115 3.65 -1.09 -3.14
C GLU A 115 3.96 -1.37 -1.69
N SER A 116 5.16 -1.89 -1.41
CA SER A 116 5.65 -2.17 -0.06
C SER A 116 4.75 -3.16 0.68
N MET A 117 4.13 -2.76 1.78
CA MET A 117 3.14 -3.57 2.50
C MET A 117 1.98 -4.00 1.59
N GLY A 118 1.50 -3.10 0.73
CA GLY A 118 0.47 -3.42 -0.26
C GLY A 118 0.91 -4.47 -1.27
N ALA A 119 2.20 -4.51 -1.62
CA ALA A 119 2.77 -5.56 -2.49
C ALA A 119 2.74 -6.93 -1.82
N THR A 120 3.16 -7.01 -0.55
CA THR A 120 3.10 -8.24 0.24
C THR A 120 1.66 -8.74 0.36
N VAL A 121 0.71 -7.85 0.69
CA VAL A 121 -0.72 -8.19 0.78
C VAL A 121 -1.29 -8.60 -0.58
N SER A 122 -0.87 -7.98 -1.69
CA SER A 122 -1.30 -8.39 -3.04
C SER A 122 -0.89 -9.83 -3.36
N LEU A 123 0.35 -10.20 -3.03
CA LEU A 123 0.86 -11.56 -3.23
C LEU A 123 0.06 -12.56 -2.39
N THR A 124 -0.14 -12.29 -1.11
CA THR A 124 -0.83 -13.23 -0.22
C THR A 124 -2.34 -13.29 -0.45
N ALA A 125 -2.98 -12.17 -0.77
CA ALA A 125 -4.42 -12.15 -1.10
C ALA A 125 -4.71 -12.94 -2.39
N SER A 126 -3.78 -12.97 -3.35
CA SER A 126 -3.96 -13.75 -4.57
C SER A 126 -4.13 -15.25 -4.32
N THR A 127 -3.56 -15.78 -3.23
CA THR A 127 -3.70 -17.21 -2.87
C THR A 127 -5.12 -17.60 -2.40
N GLU A 128 -5.97 -16.62 -2.10
CA GLU A 128 -7.37 -16.82 -1.69
C GLU A 128 -8.39 -16.31 -2.72
N LEU A 129 -7.88 -15.80 -3.86
CA LEU A 129 -8.65 -15.19 -4.94
C LEU A 129 -8.29 -15.79 -6.31
N GLU A 130 -7.84 -17.04 -6.35
CA GLU A 130 -7.26 -17.71 -7.52
C GLU A 130 -8.11 -17.58 -8.80
N ASP A 131 -9.41 -17.73 -8.68
CA ASP A 131 -10.37 -17.62 -9.79
C ASP A 131 -10.66 -16.18 -10.24
N ARG A 132 -10.15 -15.19 -9.51
CA ARG A 132 -10.42 -13.76 -9.72
C ARG A 132 -9.18 -12.97 -10.12
N VAL A 133 -7.99 -13.50 -9.83
CA VAL A 133 -6.72 -12.79 -10.05
C VAL A 133 -6.03 -13.25 -11.32
N ARG A 134 -5.93 -12.35 -12.26
CA ARG A 134 -5.23 -12.55 -13.53
C ARG A 134 -3.71 -12.50 -13.37
N ARG A 135 -3.20 -11.61 -12.50
CA ARG A 135 -1.78 -11.41 -12.22
C ARG A 135 -1.55 -10.60 -10.95
N VAL A 136 -0.33 -10.64 -10.46
CA VAL A 136 0.14 -9.79 -9.36
C VAL A 136 1.32 -8.95 -9.82
N ILE A 137 1.30 -7.64 -9.51
CA ILE A 137 2.41 -6.71 -9.71
C ILE A 137 2.82 -6.15 -8.35
N ALA A 138 3.97 -6.59 -7.85
CA ALA A 138 4.44 -6.29 -6.50
C ALA A 138 5.65 -5.35 -6.55
N LEU A 139 5.44 -4.09 -6.13
CA LEU A 139 6.47 -3.06 -6.10
C LEU A 139 7.11 -2.99 -4.72
N ASN A 140 8.43 -3.15 -4.64
CA ASN A 140 9.23 -2.92 -3.42
C ASN A 140 8.65 -3.63 -2.19
N THR A 141 8.42 -4.95 -2.24
CA THR A 141 7.77 -5.74 -1.17
C THR A 141 8.33 -5.43 0.23
N TYR A 142 7.46 -5.43 1.24
CA TYR A 142 7.82 -5.10 2.63
C TYR A 142 7.78 -6.35 3.52
N ASP A 143 8.66 -7.30 3.22
CA ASP A 143 8.69 -8.64 3.79
C ASP A 143 10.09 -9.08 4.25
N TYR A 144 10.90 -8.10 4.68
CA TYR A 144 12.27 -8.27 5.15
C TYR A 144 12.52 -7.50 6.46
N PRO A 145 13.52 -7.90 7.26
CA PRO A 145 13.83 -7.25 8.53
C PRO A 145 14.21 -5.77 8.38
N GLN A 146 13.85 -4.98 9.39
CA GLN A 146 14.14 -3.56 9.52
C GLN A 146 13.27 -2.62 8.65
N GLY A 147 12.83 -3.03 7.45
CA GLY A 147 11.91 -2.27 6.60
C GLY A 147 12.20 -0.77 6.53
N VAL A 148 11.22 0.08 6.90
CA VAL A 148 11.34 1.56 6.96
C VAL A 148 12.57 2.03 7.75
N GLY A 149 13.03 1.28 8.74
CA GLY A 149 14.24 1.63 9.50
C GLY A 149 15.53 1.69 8.67
N ARG A 150 15.53 1.13 7.46
CA ARG A 150 16.66 1.24 6.51
C ARG A 150 16.66 2.54 5.72
N ALA A 151 15.58 3.33 5.74
CA ALA A 151 15.47 4.58 4.97
C ALA A 151 16.52 5.60 5.37
N ASN A 152 16.61 5.90 6.66
CA ASN A 152 17.57 6.82 7.24
C ASN A 152 17.59 6.68 8.78
N ARG A 153 18.55 7.37 9.45
CA ARG A 153 18.68 7.31 10.91
C ARG A 153 17.43 7.79 11.65
N VAL A 154 16.74 8.82 11.15
CA VAL A 154 15.52 9.35 11.78
C VAL A 154 14.41 8.31 11.71
N ALA A 155 14.21 7.68 10.54
CA ALA A 155 13.24 6.60 10.36
C ALA A 155 13.57 5.40 11.26
N SER A 156 14.85 5.01 11.37
CA SER A 156 15.29 3.91 12.24
C SER A 156 14.96 4.19 13.71
N ILE A 157 15.27 5.39 14.21
CA ILE A 157 14.97 5.81 15.59
C ILE A 157 13.47 5.88 15.80
N TYR A 158 12.72 6.48 14.86
CA TYR A 158 11.26 6.62 14.96
C TYR A 158 10.56 5.26 15.03
N VAL A 159 10.83 4.37 14.08
CA VAL A 159 10.23 3.04 14.03
C VAL A 159 10.65 2.19 15.23
N GLY A 160 11.94 2.20 15.59
CA GLY A 160 12.44 1.50 16.76
C GLY A 160 11.74 1.95 18.04
N SER A 161 11.62 3.26 18.26
CA SER A 161 10.95 3.85 19.42
C SER A 161 9.44 3.58 19.41
N ALA A 162 8.79 3.63 18.24
CA ALA A 162 7.35 3.36 18.10
C ALA A 162 6.99 1.90 18.48
N ARG A 163 7.90 0.96 18.30
CA ARG A 163 7.72 -0.47 18.69
C ARG A 163 7.78 -0.71 20.19
N LEU A 164 8.41 0.17 20.97
CA LEU A 164 8.59 0.00 22.40
C LEU A 164 7.26 0.08 23.16
N ALA A 165 7.05 -0.81 24.13
CA ALA A 165 5.80 -0.90 24.88
C ALA A 165 5.51 0.39 25.67
N ALA A 166 6.53 0.94 26.36
CA ALA A 166 6.38 2.06 27.26
C ALA A 166 6.19 3.41 26.56
N ILE A 167 6.94 3.68 25.48
CA ILE A 167 6.98 5.00 24.86
C ILE A 167 6.38 5.07 23.44
N GLY A 168 6.13 3.92 22.80
CA GLY A 168 5.72 3.88 21.41
C GLY A 168 4.43 4.65 21.11
N SER A 169 3.47 4.65 22.02
CA SER A 169 2.22 5.43 21.87
C SER A 169 2.45 6.94 21.98
N VAL A 170 3.44 7.37 22.75
CA VAL A 170 3.83 8.79 22.84
C VAL A 170 4.53 9.20 21.56
N VAL A 171 5.50 8.42 21.12
CA VAL A 171 6.27 8.68 19.87
C VAL A 171 5.36 8.84 18.66
N THR A 172 4.40 7.92 18.47
CA THR A 172 3.48 7.99 17.33
C THR A 172 2.48 9.16 17.42
N ARG A 173 2.12 9.61 18.63
CA ARG A 173 1.32 10.83 18.83
C ARG A 173 2.08 12.11 18.58
N MET A 174 3.39 12.11 18.82
CA MET A 174 4.26 13.28 18.64
C MET A 174 4.78 13.42 17.20
N GLU A 175 4.41 12.51 16.31
CA GLU A 175 4.78 12.64 14.89
C GLU A 175 4.36 14.02 14.35
N ASN A 176 5.34 14.79 13.96
CA ASN A 176 5.13 16.13 13.39
C ASN A 176 5.47 16.16 11.89
N LYS A 177 5.12 17.27 11.23
CA LYS A 177 5.34 17.42 9.78
C LYS A 177 6.80 17.24 9.35
N PRO A 178 7.82 17.78 10.06
CA PRO A 178 9.22 17.54 9.73
C PRO A 178 9.60 16.06 9.78
N VAL A 179 9.27 15.33 10.85
CA VAL A 179 9.59 13.90 11.00
C VAL A 179 8.91 13.08 9.89
N LEU A 180 7.61 13.29 9.68
CA LEU A 180 6.91 12.63 8.58
C LEU A 180 7.55 12.93 7.22
N GLY A 181 7.89 14.21 6.98
CA GLY A 181 8.56 14.62 5.74
C GLY A 181 9.92 13.98 5.53
N ILE A 182 10.72 13.82 6.60
CA ILE A 182 12.04 13.17 6.53
C ILE A 182 11.87 11.67 6.22
N VAL A 183 10.93 11.00 6.89
CA VAL A 183 10.66 9.58 6.67
C VAL A 183 10.16 9.34 5.25
N MET A 184 9.18 10.12 4.78
CA MET A 184 8.62 9.98 3.44
C MET A 184 9.64 10.29 2.34
N ARG A 185 10.42 11.37 2.48
CA ARG A 185 11.49 11.70 1.52
C ARG A 185 12.61 10.67 1.52
N GLY A 186 12.87 10.03 2.65
CA GLY A 186 13.85 8.94 2.74
C GLY A 186 13.46 7.67 2.01
N GLY A 187 12.23 7.57 1.54
CA GLY A 187 11.74 6.48 0.68
C GLY A 187 11.78 6.83 -0.81
N LEU A 188 12.20 8.04 -1.19
CA LEU A 188 12.33 8.48 -2.57
C LEU A 188 13.79 8.56 -2.99
N PHE A 189 14.09 8.28 -4.25
CA PHE A 189 15.39 8.60 -4.85
C PHE A 189 15.59 10.11 -4.91
N ASP A 190 14.59 10.84 -5.40
CA ASP A 190 14.55 12.28 -5.34
C ASP A 190 13.47 12.78 -4.38
N GLY A 191 13.86 13.11 -3.15
CA GLY A 191 12.93 13.60 -2.12
C GLY A 191 12.12 14.85 -2.51
N ARG A 192 12.52 15.58 -3.56
CA ARG A 192 11.78 16.74 -4.10
C ARG A 192 10.49 16.32 -4.81
N LYS A 193 10.42 15.07 -5.27
CA LYS A 193 9.23 14.50 -5.94
C LYS A 193 8.06 14.28 -4.98
N LEU A 194 8.27 14.35 -3.65
CA LEU A 194 7.16 14.24 -2.70
C LEU A 194 6.23 15.46 -2.80
N PRO A 195 4.97 15.32 -3.26
CA PRO A 195 4.07 16.46 -3.39
C PRO A 195 3.74 17.05 -2.02
N ASN A 196 3.87 18.37 -1.86
CA ASN A 196 3.61 19.04 -0.58
C ASN A 196 2.15 18.90 -0.13
N HIS A 197 1.21 18.89 -1.07
CA HIS A 197 -0.22 18.70 -0.79
C HIS A 197 -0.47 17.28 -0.27
N TYR A 198 0.17 16.27 -0.85
CA TYR A 198 0.08 14.89 -0.36
C TYR A 198 0.66 14.74 1.05
N LEU A 199 1.82 15.35 1.33
CA LEU A 199 2.38 15.36 2.68
C LEU A 199 1.45 16.05 3.70
N ALA A 200 0.76 17.12 3.29
CA ALA A 200 -0.23 17.79 4.13
C ALA A 200 -1.44 16.87 4.42
N GLU A 201 -1.90 16.13 3.42
CA GLU A 201 -2.98 15.17 3.58
C GLU A 201 -2.58 14.00 4.48
N LEU A 202 -1.40 13.42 4.29
CA LEU A 202 -0.87 12.37 5.19
C LEU A 202 -0.81 12.84 6.64
N ARG A 203 -0.46 14.11 6.87
CA ARG A 203 -0.49 14.71 8.21
C ARG A 203 -1.92 14.85 8.74
N ARG A 204 -2.88 15.22 7.89
CA ARG A 204 -4.30 15.33 8.26
C ARG A 204 -4.84 13.97 8.72
N VAL A 205 -4.60 12.92 7.94
CA VAL A 205 -4.93 11.53 8.28
C VAL A 205 -4.27 11.10 9.58
N GLY A 206 -2.98 11.42 9.77
CA GLY A 206 -2.23 11.10 10.99
C GLY A 206 -2.81 11.70 12.27
N ARG A 207 -3.65 12.74 12.17
CA ARG A 207 -4.33 13.38 13.31
C ARG A 207 -5.70 12.78 13.62
N ARG A 208 -6.18 11.84 12.82
CA ARG A 208 -7.44 11.14 13.10
C ARG A 208 -7.35 10.44 14.45
N ARG A 209 -8.46 10.50 15.20
CA ARG A 209 -8.56 9.81 16.50
C ARG A 209 -8.26 8.31 16.32
N GLY A 210 -7.29 7.79 17.07
CA GLY A 210 -6.86 6.40 16.99
C GLY A 210 -5.75 6.11 15.98
N TYR A 211 -5.48 6.97 15.01
CA TYR A 211 -4.45 6.74 13.98
C TYR A 211 -3.03 6.51 14.54
N PRO A 212 -2.54 7.23 15.57
CA PRO A 212 -1.26 6.93 16.18
C PRO A 212 -1.12 5.49 16.68
N ARG A 213 -2.24 4.89 17.12
CA ARG A 213 -2.26 3.47 17.49
C ARG A 213 -2.15 2.58 16.26
N VAL A 214 -2.85 2.90 15.16
CA VAL A 214 -2.74 2.15 13.90
C VAL A 214 -1.29 2.12 13.43
N ALA A 215 -0.63 3.29 13.32
CA ALA A 215 0.77 3.39 12.91
C ALA A 215 1.68 2.53 13.80
N ARG A 216 1.48 2.61 15.14
CA ARG A 216 2.24 1.80 16.09
C ARG A 216 2.02 0.30 15.89
N GLU A 217 0.77 -0.14 15.75
CA GLU A 217 0.45 -1.56 15.59
C GLU A 217 1.01 -2.12 14.28
N VAL A 218 0.96 -1.37 13.18
CA VAL A 218 1.60 -1.79 11.92
C VAL A 218 3.11 -1.97 12.11
N PHE A 219 3.81 -1.02 12.76
CA PHE A 219 5.25 -1.16 13.01
C PHE A 219 5.60 -2.30 13.97
N ARG A 220 4.74 -2.61 14.93
CA ARG A 220 4.95 -3.76 15.84
C ARG A 220 4.74 -5.10 15.17
N ASN A 221 3.85 -5.14 14.18
CA ASN A 221 3.45 -6.37 13.51
C ASN A 221 4.16 -6.59 12.17
N VAL A 222 5.26 -5.87 11.89
CA VAL A 222 6.03 -6.05 10.65
C VAL A 222 6.52 -7.51 10.48
N ASP A 223 6.75 -8.20 11.57
CA ASP A 223 7.16 -9.61 11.55
C ASP A 223 6.08 -10.51 10.91
N SER A 224 4.79 -10.09 10.95
CA SER A 224 3.72 -10.79 10.24
C SER A 224 3.86 -10.68 8.71
N MET A 225 4.42 -9.58 8.20
CA MET A 225 4.71 -9.42 6.77
C MET A 225 5.85 -10.34 6.33
N ILE A 226 6.87 -10.50 7.19
CA ILE A 226 7.97 -11.43 6.94
C ILE A 226 7.46 -12.88 6.95
N ALA A 227 6.63 -13.23 7.93
CA ALA A 227 6.02 -14.55 8.05
C ALA A 227 5.10 -14.89 6.86
N ALA A 228 4.48 -13.89 6.26
CA ALA A 228 3.59 -14.03 5.10
C ALA A 228 4.28 -14.61 3.86
N ARG A 229 5.62 -14.53 3.78
CA ARG A 229 6.41 -15.17 2.71
C ARG A 229 6.22 -16.69 2.63
N ALA A 230 5.77 -17.33 3.73
CA ALA A 230 5.42 -18.76 3.74
C ALA A 230 4.20 -19.09 2.84
N LEU A 231 3.51 -18.08 2.30
CA LEU A 231 2.40 -18.25 1.37
C LEU A 231 2.81 -18.04 -0.11
N TYR A 232 4.03 -17.59 -0.37
CA TYR A 232 4.44 -17.22 -1.73
C TYR A 232 4.49 -18.38 -2.70
N ASP A 233 4.87 -19.58 -2.24
CA ASP A 233 4.85 -20.81 -3.03
C ASP A 233 3.44 -21.24 -3.45
N ARG A 234 2.41 -20.69 -2.83
CA ARG A 234 0.99 -20.92 -3.15
C ARG A 234 0.41 -19.92 -4.16
N VAL A 235 1.20 -18.94 -4.58
CA VAL A 235 0.74 -17.95 -5.58
C VAL A 235 0.76 -18.62 -6.95
N THR A 236 -0.43 -18.79 -7.54
CA THR A 236 -0.62 -19.43 -8.86
C THR A 236 -0.67 -18.41 -9.99
N ALA A 237 -1.07 -17.18 -9.71
CA ALA A 237 -1.14 -16.12 -10.70
C ALA A 237 0.26 -15.69 -11.17
N PRO A 238 0.45 -15.30 -12.45
CA PRO A 238 1.70 -14.72 -12.93
C PRO A 238 2.13 -13.51 -12.09
N VAL A 239 3.37 -13.49 -11.62
CA VAL A 239 3.92 -12.43 -10.76
C VAL A 239 4.97 -11.62 -11.48
N THR A 240 4.90 -10.30 -11.32
CA THR A 240 6.01 -9.38 -11.63
C THR A 240 6.45 -8.69 -10.35
N LEU A 241 7.69 -8.96 -9.92
CA LEU A 241 8.35 -8.25 -8.83
C LEU A 241 9.07 -7.03 -9.41
N ILE A 242 8.84 -5.87 -8.83
CA ILE A 242 9.47 -4.62 -9.25
C ILE A 242 10.24 -4.04 -8.06
N TYR A 243 11.51 -3.70 -8.28
CA TYR A 243 12.33 -3.10 -7.24
C TYR A 243 13.05 -1.85 -7.77
N GLY A 244 12.98 -0.75 -7.02
CA GLY A 244 13.84 0.40 -7.27
C GLY A 244 15.31 0.02 -7.01
N ASP A 245 16.23 0.57 -7.78
CA ASP A 245 17.68 0.35 -7.58
C ASP A 245 18.17 0.96 -6.25
N HIS A 246 17.47 1.97 -5.74
CA HIS A 246 17.67 2.59 -4.43
C HIS A 246 16.62 2.19 -3.38
N ASP A 247 15.89 1.09 -3.59
CA ASP A 247 14.95 0.57 -2.59
C ASP A 247 15.66 0.12 -1.30
N TRP A 248 14.93 0.12 -0.20
CA TRP A 248 15.42 -0.33 1.11
C TRP A 248 15.74 -1.83 1.16
N SER A 249 15.13 -2.66 0.30
CA SER A 249 15.43 -4.10 0.20
C SER A 249 16.84 -4.33 -0.33
N ARG A 250 17.51 -5.33 0.20
CA ARG A 250 18.82 -5.78 -0.30
C ARG A 250 18.65 -6.78 -1.43
N VAL A 251 19.69 -6.96 -2.21
CA VAL A 251 19.72 -7.98 -3.27
C VAL A 251 19.35 -9.37 -2.73
N THR A 252 19.83 -9.71 -1.53
CA THR A 252 19.51 -10.97 -0.86
C THR A 252 18.03 -11.12 -0.50
N ASP A 253 17.36 -10.02 -0.09
CA ASP A 253 15.93 -10.03 0.20
C ASP A 253 15.12 -10.28 -1.09
N ARG A 254 15.50 -9.62 -2.19
CA ARG A 254 14.87 -9.74 -3.53
C ARG A 254 15.06 -11.13 -4.13
N GLN A 255 16.27 -11.67 -4.03
CA GLN A 255 16.57 -13.04 -4.49
C GLN A 255 15.80 -14.10 -3.70
N ALA A 256 15.66 -13.90 -2.39
CA ALA A 256 14.86 -14.79 -1.55
C ALA A 256 13.38 -14.80 -1.92
N ASN A 257 12.81 -13.64 -2.32
CA ASN A 257 11.43 -13.58 -2.81
C ASN A 257 11.29 -14.26 -4.18
N LEU A 258 12.24 -14.01 -5.08
CA LEU A 258 12.22 -14.65 -6.40
C LEU A 258 12.31 -16.18 -6.31
N ALA A 259 13.09 -16.70 -5.35
CA ALA A 259 13.20 -18.14 -5.10
C ALA A 259 11.89 -18.78 -4.59
N LEU A 260 11.05 -18.01 -3.89
CA LEU A 260 9.75 -18.47 -3.37
C LEU A 260 8.60 -18.32 -4.38
N LEU A 261 8.82 -17.63 -5.50
CA LEU A 261 7.81 -17.34 -6.53
C LEU A 261 8.27 -17.91 -7.89
N PRO A 262 8.16 -19.24 -8.10
CA PRO A 262 8.62 -19.88 -9.34
C PRO A 262 7.94 -19.26 -10.57
N GLY A 263 8.71 -18.85 -11.57
CA GLY A 263 8.21 -18.21 -12.77
C GLY A 263 7.95 -16.71 -12.65
N ALA A 264 8.15 -16.10 -11.48
CA ALA A 264 8.04 -14.65 -11.33
C ALA A 264 9.11 -13.91 -12.16
N ARG A 265 8.68 -12.81 -12.80
CA ARG A 265 9.60 -11.88 -13.46
C ARG A 265 10.08 -10.84 -12.45
N SER A 266 11.35 -10.48 -12.51
CA SER A 266 11.91 -9.39 -11.69
C SER A 266 12.38 -8.24 -12.57
N ILE A 267 11.95 -7.02 -12.24
CA ILE A 267 12.31 -5.77 -12.95
C ILE A 267 12.98 -4.84 -11.95
N SER A 268 14.11 -4.26 -12.32
CA SER A 268 14.73 -3.16 -11.57
C SER A 268 14.42 -1.82 -12.25
N LEU A 269 13.98 -0.84 -11.46
CA LEU A 269 13.71 0.51 -11.93
C LEU A 269 14.90 1.41 -11.60
N PRO A 270 15.48 2.10 -12.58
CA PRO A 270 16.56 3.04 -12.35
C PRO A 270 16.07 4.29 -11.61
N GLU A 271 16.96 4.94 -10.85
CA GLU A 271 16.69 6.18 -10.11
C GLU A 271 15.39 6.11 -9.30
N THR A 272 15.16 4.98 -8.64
CA THR A 272 13.89 4.69 -7.94
C THR A 272 14.17 4.22 -6.53
N GLY A 273 13.59 4.92 -5.56
CA GLY A 273 13.58 4.54 -4.15
C GLY A 273 12.46 3.54 -3.82
N HIS A 274 12.04 3.56 -2.56
CA HIS A 274 10.98 2.67 -2.05
C HIS A 274 9.58 3.05 -2.52
N PHE A 275 9.35 4.31 -2.90
CA PHE A 275 8.05 4.79 -3.39
C PHE A 275 8.08 4.97 -4.92
N ALA A 276 8.11 3.85 -5.64
CA ALA A 276 8.21 3.83 -7.09
C ALA A 276 7.07 4.57 -7.78
N ALA A 277 5.85 4.49 -7.25
CA ALA A 277 4.67 5.18 -7.77
C ALA A 277 4.81 6.73 -7.72
N LEU A 278 5.67 7.26 -6.85
CA LEU A 278 5.97 8.69 -6.74
C LEU A 278 7.27 9.07 -7.47
N ASP A 279 8.29 8.21 -7.45
CA ASP A 279 9.57 8.48 -8.10
C ASP A 279 9.51 8.34 -9.62
N GLN A 280 8.88 7.27 -10.11
CA GLN A 280 8.84 6.88 -11.52
C GLN A 280 7.42 6.52 -11.98
N PRO A 281 6.44 7.43 -11.87
CA PRO A 281 5.04 7.15 -12.19
C PRO A 281 4.83 6.72 -13.64
N ASP A 282 5.65 7.21 -14.58
CA ASP A 282 5.57 6.85 -15.99
C ASP A 282 6.00 5.41 -16.21
N LEU A 283 7.14 4.98 -15.67
CA LEU A 283 7.61 3.59 -15.77
C LEU A 283 6.65 2.62 -15.06
N VAL A 284 6.11 2.98 -13.91
CA VAL A 284 5.10 2.17 -13.22
C VAL A 284 3.84 2.03 -14.06
N ALA A 285 3.37 3.13 -14.67
CA ALA A 285 2.22 3.11 -15.58
C ALA A 285 2.47 2.22 -16.82
N GLU A 286 3.63 2.34 -17.44
CA GLU A 286 4.04 1.51 -18.58
C GLU A 286 4.03 0.02 -18.25
N ILE A 287 4.54 -0.38 -17.07
CA ILE A 287 4.56 -1.77 -16.63
C ILE A 287 3.13 -2.28 -16.39
N LEU A 288 2.28 -1.48 -15.76
CA LEU A 288 0.87 -1.83 -15.55
C LEU A 288 0.16 -2.03 -16.90
N LEU A 289 0.36 -1.13 -17.87
CA LEU A 289 -0.21 -1.20 -19.23
C LEU A 289 0.37 -2.36 -20.05
N ALA A 290 1.68 -2.62 -19.96
CA ALA A 290 2.32 -3.76 -20.64
C ALA A 290 1.69 -5.10 -20.22
N GLY A 291 1.19 -5.15 -19.00
CA GLY A 291 0.45 -6.28 -18.50
C GLY A 291 -0.90 -6.56 -19.16
N LEU A 292 -1.41 -5.68 -19.99
CA LEU A 292 -2.64 -5.91 -20.79
C LEU A 292 -2.39 -6.67 -22.07
N LYS A 293 -1.16 -6.67 -22.55
CA LYS A 293 -0.79 -7.44 -23.75
C LYS A 293 -0.80 -8.94 -23.43
N PRO A 294 -1.34 -9.77 -24.30
CA PRO A 294 -1.40 -11.21 -24.14
C PRO A 294 0.00 -11.84 -24.05
#